data_59b78c064ce58be9f3fd560c33ed2c37
#
_entry.id   59b78c064ce58be9f3fd560c33ed2c37
#
_cell.length_a   1.000
_cell.length_b   1.000
_cell.length_c   1.000
_cell.angle_alpha   90.00
_cell.angle_beta   90.00
_cell.angle_gamma   90.00
#
_symmetry.space_group_name_H-M   'P 1'
#
loop_
_entity.id
_entity.type
_entity.pdbx_description
1 polymer ?
#
loop_
_entity_poly.entity_id
_entity_poly.type
_entity_poly.pdbx_seq_one_letter_code
_entity_poly.pdbx_strand_id
1 'polypeptide(L)'
;DFHDFCNGLPQEMQDMLQTFGINSFTDLMGLSTMLGIDPEKVIEHDLKHPGQSIEDLPPLEEFMLDENHPMYNNTVQDIYDYETDDDPFMLPERVFIGEKAMEYHIRIKLNKAPLPIWRELKVPSNITLEVLSFLIIEAMGWQNIHLHQFKKGDIYYKNTACINQDRELMPFSRVIVKDTNDFSLSQILVEKGDRMKFEYDFGDSWEHEIWVKGIREYASGETPDVIAVKGKGACPPEDCGGIWGYEDLLR
;
A
#
# COMPACT_ATOMS: atom_id res chain seq x y z
N ASP A 1 -8.06 29.08 19.07
CA ASP A 1 -7.47 27.73 18.96
C ASP A 1 -8.25 26.89 17.97
N PHE A 2 -7.83 25.64 17.71
CA PHE A 2 -8.48 24.76 16.72
C PHE A 2 -9.94 24.47 17.08
N HIS A 3 -10.27 24.39 18.35
CA HIS A 3 -11.64 24.17 18.84
C HIS A 3 -12.54 25.40 18.55
N ASP A 4 -12.02 26.60 18.75
CA ASP A 4 -12.74 27.85 18.41
C ASP A 4 -12.95 27.96 16.91
N PHE A 5 -11.96 27.57 16.12
CA PHE A 5 -12.06 27.47 14.65
C PHE A 5 -13.16 26.49 14.24
N CYS A 6 -13.17 25.27 14.77
CA CYS A 6 -14.21 24.27 14.45
C CYS A 6 -15.61 24.73 14.83
N ASN A 7 -15.77 25.43 15.98
CA ASN A 7 -17.07 25.95 16.41
C ASN A 7 -17.62 27.06 15.48
N GLY A 8 -16.75 27.69 14.69
CA GLY A 8 -17.13 28.68 13.67
C GLY A 8 -17.56 28.06 12.34
N LEU A 9 -17.30 26.77 12.12
CA LEU A 9 -17.65 26.08 10.88
C LEU A 9 -19.12 25.64 10.85
N PRO A 10 -19.71 25.45 9.66
CA PRO A 10 -21.02 24.79 9.51
C PRO A 10 -21.03 23.41 10.15
N GLN A 11 -22.18 22.99 10.68
CA GLN A 11 -22.32 21.72 11.42
C GLN A 11 -21.85 20.51 10.57
N GLU A 12 -22.14 20.49 9.30
CA GLU A 12 -21.74 19.42 8.37
C GLU A 12 -20.22 19.30 8.24
N MET A 13 -19.49 20.43 8.25
CA MET A 13 -18.02 20.43 8.25
C MET A 13 -17.46 19.98 9.61
N GLN A 14 -18.09 20.38 10.72
CA GLN A 14 -17.71 19.88 12.04
C GLN A 14 -17.86 18.36 12.12
N ASP A 15 -18.99 17.82 11.64
CA ASP A 15 -19.28 16.39 11.61
C ASP A 15 -18.30 15.65 10.69
N MET A 16 -17.92 16.26 9.55
CA MET A 16 -16.91 15.72 8.64
C MET A 16 -15.53 15.66 9.31
N LEU A 17 -15.07 16.75 9.92
CA LEU A 17 -13.78 16.79 10.62
C LEU A 17 -13.74 15.75 11.74
N GLN A 18 -14.85 15.60 12.48
CA GLN A 18 -14.97 14.60 13.52
C GLN A 18 -14.94 13.16 12.96
N THR A 19 -15.61 12.93 11.83
CA THR A 19 -15.65 11.62 11.15
C THR A 19 -14.26 11.19 10.69
N PHE A 20 -13.46 12.13 10.18
CA PHE A 20 -12.07 11.89 9.76
C PHE A 20 -11.06 11.98 10.92
N GLY A 21 -11.52 12.19 12.15
CA GLY A 21 -10.64 12.25 13.32
C GLY A 21 -9.72 13.47 13.35
N ILE A 22 -10.09 14.56 12.67
CA ILE A 22 -9.32 15.81 12.60
C ILE A 22 -9.54 16.61 13.89
N ASN A 23 -8.52 16.63 14.75
CA ASN A 23 -8.60 17.23 16.09
C ASN A 23 -7.62 18.39 16.29
N SER A 24 -6.83 18.74 15.30
CA SER A 24 -5.83 19.79 15.34
C SER A 24 -5.63 20.45 13.98
N PHE A 25 -5.03 21.64 13.97
CA PHE A 25 -4.58 22.27 12.71
C PHE A 25 -3.55 21.41 11.98
N THR A 26 -2.75 20.61 12.69
CA THR A 26 -1.78 19.69 12.08
C THR A 26 -2.50 18.58 11.32
N ASP A 27 -3.58 18.00 11.89
CA ASP A 27 -4.39 16.99 11.21
C ASP A 27 -5.09 17.58 9.99
N LEU A 28 -5.61 18.81 10.11
CA LEU A 28 -6.26 19.53 9.01
C LEU A 28 -5.25 19.81 7.86
N MET A 29 -4.03 20.22 8.21
CA MET A 29 -2.95 20.42 7.24
C MET A 29 -2.59 19.11 6.54
N GLY A 30 -2.53 17.99 7.28
CA GLY A 30 -2.29 16.67 6.71
C GLY A 30 -3.39 16.26 5.72
N LEU A 31 -4.65 16.46 6.07
CA LEU A 31 -5.77 16.18 5.18
C LEU A 31 -5.76 17.08 3.93
N SER A 32 -5.49 18.38 4.08
CA SER A 32 -5.38 19.34 2.98
C SER A 32 -4.28 18.95 2.02
N THR A 33 -3.14 18.56 2.54
CA THR A 33 -2.00 18.07 1.77
C THR A 33 -2.39 16.84 0.96
N MET A 34 -3.05 15.88 1.57
CA MET A 34 -3.50 14.65 0.92
C MET A 34 -4.53 14.91 -0.21
N LEU A 35 -5.35 15.95 -0.08
CA LEU A 35 -6.38 16.32 -1.07
C LEU A 35 -5.91 17.39 -2.07
N GLY A 36 -4.65 17.87 -1.98
CA GLY A 36 -4.15 18.97 -2.81
C GLY A 36 -4.83 20.32 -2.54
N ILE A 37 -5.49 20.48 -1.39
CA ILE A 37 -6.22 21.69 -1.01
C ILE A 37 -5.30 22.61 -0.21
N ASP A 38 -5.29 23.88 -0.54
CA ASP A 38 -4.58 24.94 0.19
C ASP A 38 -5.37 25.37 1.43
N PRO A 39 -4.94 25.00 2.65
CA PRO A 39 -5.68 25.33 3.85
C PRO A 39 -5.72 26.84 4.12
N GLU A 40 -4.73 27.60 3.65
CA GLU A 40 -4.71 29.07 3.83
C GLU A 40 -5.82 29.72 2.97
N LYS A 41 -6.04 29.23 1.76
CA LYS A 41 -7.14 29.70 0.90
C LYS A 41 -8.50 29.39 1.50
N VAL A 42 -8.68 28.21 2.09
CA VAL A 42 -9.93 27.83 2.77
C VAL A 42 -10.20 28.77 3.95
N ILE A 43 -9.19 29.00 4.80
CA ILE A 43 -9.30 29.87 5.97
C ILE A 43 -9.56 31.32 5.52
N GLU A 44 -8.84 31.80 4.52
CA GLU A 44 -9.01 33.16 3.99
C GLU A 44 -10.40 33.38 3.40
N HIS A 45 -10.93 32.38 2.69
CA HIS A 45 -12.29 32.42 2.15
C HIS A 45 -13.34 32.50 3.27
N ASP A 46 -13.23 31.64 4.30
CA ASP A 46 -14.17 31.62 5.42
C ASP A 46 -14.15 32.92 6.24
N LEU A 47 -12.97 33.50 6.43
CA LEU A 47 -12.82 34.81 7.06
C LEU A 47 -13.46 35.95 6.29
N LYS A 48 -13.49 35.86 4.95
CA LYS A 48 -14.10 36.88 4.08
C LYS A 48 -15.62 36.69 3.94
N HIS A 49 -16.12 35.46 4.11
CA HIS A 49 -17.52 35.07 3.88
C HIS A 49 -18.09 34.26 5.05
N PRO A 50 -18.09 34.79 6.28
CA PRO A 50 -18.47 34.04 7.46
C PRO A 50 -19.95 33.57 7.36
N GLY A 51 -20.15 32.27 7.56
CA GLY A 51 -21.49 31.67 7.53
C GLY A 51 -22.07 31.41 6.14
N GLN A 52 -21.27 31.44 5.09
CA GLN A 52 -21.69 31.04 3.76
C GLN A 52 -22.05 29.54 3.71
N SER A 53 -23.12 29.19 2.99
CA SER A 53 -23.53 27.80 2.80
C SER A 53 -22.53 27.05 1.92
N ILE A 54 -22.37 25.74 2.16
CA ILE A 54 -21.54 24.86 1.31
C ILE A 54 -21.99 24.90 -0.16
N GLU A 55 -23.29 25.08 -0.43
CA GLU A 55 -23.84 25.16 -1.78
C GLU A 55 -23.40 26.43 -2.54
N ASP A 56 -22.99 27.45 -1.81
CA ASP A 56 -22.53 28.74 -2.35
C ASP A 56 -21.00 28.87 -2.40
N LEU A 57 -20.25 27.81 -2.02
CA LEU A 57 -18.78 27.81 -2.09
C LEU A 57 -18.31 27.87 -3.55
N PRO A 58 -17.17 28.54 -3.80
CA PRO A 58 -16.50 28.51 -5.09
C PRO A 58 -16.16 27.08 -5.51
N PRO A 59 -15.92 26.83 -6.82
CA PRO A 59 -15.42 25.55 -7.28
C PRO A 59 -14.15 25.11 -6.52
N LEU A 60 -14.01 23.81 -6.29
CA LEU A 60 -12.89 23.24 -5.52
C LEU A 60 -11.53 23.67 -6.06
N GLU A 61 -11.44 23.89 -7.37
CA GLU A 61 -10.22 24.35 -8.07
C GLU A 61 -9.66 25.67 -7.51
N GLU A 62 -10.52 26.55 -6.96
CA GLU A 62 -10.07 27.82 -6.35
C GLU A 62 -9.33 27.59 -5.03
N PHE A 63 -9.59 26.48 -4.37
CA PHE A 63 -8.94 26.07 -3.12
C PHE A 63 -7.73 25.17 -3.33
N MET A 64 -7.45 24.73 -4.56
CA MET A 64 -6.30 23.89 -4.83
C MET A 64 -4.99 24.63 -4.61
N LEU A 65 -3.95 23.89 -4.20
CA LEU A 65 -2.59 24.39 -4.10
C LEU A 65 -2.13 24.94 -5.46
N ASP A 66 -1.47 26.08 -5.46
CA ASP A 66 -0.82 26.60 -6.66
C ASP A 66 0.40 25.73 -7.00
N GLU A 67 0.64 25.48 -8.29
CA GLU A 67 1.78 24.66 -8.77
C GLU A 67 3.16 25.17 -8.29
N ASN A 68 3.24 26.43 -7.88
CA ASN A 68 4.44 27.04 -7.30
C ASN A 68 4.46 27.05 -5.77
N HIS A 69 3.40 26.53 -5.11
CA HIS A 69 3.34 26.48 -3.66
C HIS A 69 4.37 25.46 -3.13
N PRO A 70 5.16 25.78 -2.06
CA PRO A 70 6.17 24.87 -1.53
C PRO A 70 5.63 23.49 -1.15
N MET A 71 4.37 23.40 -0.71
CA MET A 71 3.71 22.13 -0.40
C MET A 71 3.25 21.38 -1.65
N TYR A 72 2.94 22.08 -2.76
CA TYR A 72 2.56 21.46 -4.02
C TYR A 72 3.70 20.56 -4.54
N ASN A 73 4.93 21.07 -4.56
CA ASN A 73 6.10 20.31 -5.01
C ASN A 73 6.49 19.12 -4.12
N ASN A 74 6.00 19.08 -2.85
CA ASN A 74 6.28 17.97 -1.94
C ASN A 74 5.16 16.91 -1.86
N THR A 75 3.98 17.18 -2.44
CA THR A 75 2.80 16.32 -2.27
C THR A 75 2.10 16.01 -3.57
N VAL A 76 2.02 16.99 -4.47
CA VAL A 76 1.29 16.83 -5.73
C VAL A 76 2.21 16.26 -6.80
N GLN A 77 3.50 16.63 -6.82
CA GLN A 77 4.48 16.04 -7.73
C GLN A 77 4.64 14.54 -7.43
N ASP A 78 4.70 14.15 -6.14
CA ASP A 78 4.78 12.73 -5.74
C ASP A 78 3.46 11.96 -5.96
N ILE A 79 2.31 12.65 -6.06
CA ILE A 79 1.00 12.04 -6.34
C ILE A 79 0.66 12.07 -7.83
N TYR A 80 1.08 13.11 -8.58
CA TYR A 80 0.78 13.28 -10.02
C TYR A 80 1.90 12.80 -10.94
N ASP A 81 3.12 12.56 -10.46
CA ASP A 81 4.09 11.73 -11.20
C ASP A 81 3.60 10.27 -11.35
N TYR A 82 2.49 9.91 -10.67
CA TYR A 82 1.70 8.71 -10.96
C TYR A 82 0.74 8.87 -12.18
N GLU A 83 0.60 10.06 -12.78
CA GLU A 83 -0.23 10.25 -13.99
C GLU A 83 0.52 10.11 -15.31
N THR A 84 1.79 9.69 -15.30
CA THR A 84 2.48 9.33 -16.52
C THR A 84 2.47 7.82 -16.71
N ASP A 85 1.59 7.32 -17.57
CA ASP A 85 1.60 5.96 -18.21
C ASP A 85 1.81 4.77 -17.24
N ASP A 86 1.57 4.95 -15.92
CA ASP A 86 1.91 3.97 -14.92
C ASP A 86 0.80 2.91 -14.81
N ASP A 87 1.00 1.85 -15.57
CA ASP A 87 0.46 0.54 -15.26
C ASP A 87 0.76 0.26 -13.77
N PRO A 88 -0.26 0.10 -12.86
CA PRO A 88 -0.03 -0.24 -11.45
C PRO A 88 0.81 -1.50 -11.26
N PHE A 89 1.09 -2.21 -12.33
CA PHE A 89 1.99 -3.36 -12.41
C PHE A 89 3.38 -3.03 -12.96
N MET A 90 3.78 -1.76 -13.09
CA MET A 90 5.15 -1.43 -13.46
C MET A 90 6.12 -1.96 -12.42
N LEU A 91 7.00 -2.87 -12.85
CA LEU A 91 8.00 -3.43 -11.96
C LEU A 91 8.95 -2.34 -11.45
N PRO A 92 9.37 -2.37 -10.18
CA PRO A 92 10.29 -1.40 -9.62
C PRO A 92 11.62 -1.37 -10.39
N GLU A 93 12.31 -0.24 -10.42
CA GLU A 93 13.58 -0.04 -11.11
C GLU A 93 14.62 -1.12 -10.74
N ARG A 94 14.58 -1.58 -9.48
CA ARG A 94 15.45 -2.64 -8.99
C ARG A 94 14.70 -3.96 -8.89
N VAL A 95 14.79 -4.73 -9.96
CA VAL A 95 14.13 -6.06 -10.04
C VAL A 95 14.95 -7.13 -9.32
N PHE A 96 16.28 -7.09 -9.42
CA PHE A 96 17.16 -8.14 -8.93
C PHE A 96 18.25 -7.62 -7.98
N ILE A 97 18.63 -8.45 -7.00
CA ILE A 97 19.79 -8.23 -6.12
C ILE A 97 20.77 -9.39 -6.29
N GLY A 98 22.00 -9.07 -6.69
CA GLY A 98 23.04 -10.05 -6.97
C GLY A 98 22.97 -10.64 -8.37
N GLU A 99 24.04 -11.36 -8.76
CA GLU A 99 24.25 -11.82 -10.15
C GLU A 99 23.72 -13.23 -10.40
N LYS A 100 23.72 -14.10 -9.37
CA LYS A 100 23.34 -15.52 -9.53
C LYS A 100 21.94 -15.77 -8.98
N ALA A 101 21.05 -16.20 -9.84
CA ALA A 101 19.71 -16.66 -9.47
C ALA A 101 19.68 -18.19 -9.35
N MET A 102 18.83 -18.66 -8.42
CA MET A 102 18.31 -20.03 -8.33
C MET A 102 16.82 -19.98 -8.69
N GLU A 103 16.25 -21.03 -9.23
CA GLU A 103 14.80 -21.14 -9.37
C GLU A 103 14.21 -21.56 -8.01
N TYR A 104 13.34 -20.73 -7.47
CA TYR A 104 12.54 -21.04 -6.29
C TYR A 104 11.13 -21.44 -6.71
N HIS A 105 10.70 -22.63 -6.32
CA HIS A 105 9.32 -23.05 -6.38
C HIS A 105 8.65 -22.67 -5.07
N ILE A 106 7.80 -21.66 -5.08
CA ILE A 106 7.10 -21.16 -3.90
C ILE A 106 5.59 -21.48 -3.98
N ARG A 107 4.97 -21.63 -2.83
CA ARG A 107 3.51 -21.65 -2.69
C ARG A 107 3.07 -20.48 -1.82
N ILE A 108 2.05 -19.79 -2.29
CA ILE A 108 1.37 -18.68 -1.63
C ILE A 108 -0.04 -19.16 -1.30
N LYS A 109 -0.43 -19.12 -0.03
CA LYS A 109 -1.75 -19.56 0.42
C LYS A 109 -2.43 -18.45 1.19
N LEU A 110 -3.64 -18.08 0.80
CA LEU A 110 -4.50 -17.20 1.58
C LEU A 110 -4.96 -17.91 2.85
N ASN A 111 -4.66 -17.30 4.00
CA ASN A 111 -5.01 -17.86 5.30
C ASN A 111 -6.48 -17.56 5.66
N LYS A 112 -7.05 -18.41 6.50
CA LYS A 112 -8.41 -18.25 7.04
C LYS A 112 -9.54 -18.23 6.01
N ALA A 113 -9.24 -18.32 4.71
CA ALA A 113 -10.28 -18.36 3.69
C ALA A 113 -11.17 -19.62 3.85
N PRO A 114 -12.51 -19.49 3.70
CA PRO A 114 -13.45 -20.61 3.85
C PRO A 114 -13.24 -21.70 2.79
N LEU A 115 -12.70 -21.31 1.65
CA LEU A 115 -12.29 -22.22 0.57
C LEU A 115 -10.77 -22.17 0.41
N PRO A 116 -10.14 -23.29 -0.01
CA PRO A 116 -8.69 -23.29 -0.21
C PRO A 116 -8.31 -22.44 -1.42
N ILE A 117 -7.65 -21.33 -1.16
CA ILE A 117 -7.12 -20.40 -2.17
C ILE A 117 -5.60 -20.38 -2.07
N TRP A 118 -4.92 -20.75 -3.15
CA TRP A 118 -3.47 -20.75 -3.21
C TRP A 118 -2.93 -20.70 -4.64
N ARG A 119 -1.67 -20.26 -4.79
CA ARG A 119 -0.91 -20.23 -6.04
C ARG A 119 0.45 -20.88 -5.84
N GLU A 120 0.98 -21.50 -6.87
CA GLU A 120 2.37 -21.94 -6.94
C GLU A 120 3.07 -21.24 -8.09
N LEU A 121 4.17 -20.59 -7.78
CA LEU A 121 5.00 -19.89 -8.73
C LEU A 121 6.41 -20.46 -8.72
N LYS A 122 7.08 -20.40 -9.86
CA LYS A 122 8.52 -20.49 -9.96
C LYS A 122 9.05 -19.10 -10.24
N VAL A 123 10.03 -18.67 -9.46
CA VAL A 123 10.57 -17.32 -9.52
C VAL A 123 12.09 -17.34 -9.38
N PRO A 124 12.82 -16.38 -9.94
CA PRO A 124 14.23 -16.20 -9.64
C PRO A 124 14.44 -15.84 -8.18
N SER A 125 15.39 -16.47 -7.52
CA SER A 125 15.65 -16.27 -6.08
C SER A 125 16.20 -14.89 -5.73
N ASN A 126 16.75 -14.19 -6.69
CA ASN A 126 17.38 -12.88 -6.55
C ASN A 126 16.42 -11.71 -6.84
N ILE A 127 15.13 -11.96 -7.10
CA ILE A 127 14.14 -10.87 -7.17
C ILE A 127 14.03 -10.18 -5.82
N THR A 128 13.74 -8.87 -5.84
CA THR A 128 13.47 -8.12 -4.60
C THR A 128 12.14 -8.57 -3.97
N LEU A 129 11.97 -8.32 -2.67
CA LEU A 129 10.67 -8.55 -2.03
C LEU A 129 9.59 -7.63 -2.62
N GLU A 130 9.96 -6.44 -3.10
CA GLU A 130 9.02 -5.54 -3.79
C GLU A 130 8.49 -6.20 -5.07
N VAL A 131 9.35 -6.74 -5.93
CA VAL A 131 8.92 -7.52 -7.11
C VAL A 131 8.06 -8.72 -6.71
N LEU A 132 8.44 -9.42 -5.64
CA LEU A 132 7.65 -10.55 -5.17
C LEU A 132 6.24 -10.14 -4.73
N SER A 133 6.05 -8.95 -4.12
CA SER A 133 4.71 -8.46 -3.76
C SER A 133 3.84 -8.26 -4.98
N PHE A 134 4.35 -7.63 -6.04
CA PHE A 134 3.65 -7.48 -7.31
C PHE A 134 3.23 -8.84 -7.90
N LEU A 135 4.14 -9.80 -7.93
CA LEU A 135 3.85 -11.14 -8.45
C LEU A 135 2.77 -11.87 -7.65
N ILE A 136 2.72 -11.66 -6.33
CA ILE A 136 1.69 -12.25 -5.48
C ILE A 136 0.34 -11.58 -5.74
N ILE A 137 0.29 -10.27 -5.76
CA ILE A 137 -0.92 -9.48 -5.98
C ILE A 137 -1.52 -9.81 -7.35
N GLU A 138 -0.69 -9.82 -8.40
CA GLU A 138 -1.08 -10.23 -9.77
C GLU A 138 -1.60 -11.67 -9.80
N ALA A 139 -0.87 -12.62 -9.19
CA ALA A 139 -1.27 -14.03 -9.15
C ALA A 139 -2.60 -14.25 -8.40
N MET A 140 -2.94 -13.37 -7.47
CA MET A 140 -4.23 -13.36 -6.77
C MET A 140 -5.33 -12.67 -7.60
N GLY A 141 -4.98 -11.81 -8.56
CA GLY A 141 -5.92 -11.09 -9.42
C GLY A 141 -6.39 -9.77 -8.81
N TRP A 142 -5.59 -9.19 -7.92
CA TRP A 142 -5.82 -7.88 -7.29
C TRP A 142 -5.13 -6.76 -8.03
N GLN A 143 -5.57 -5.51 -7.81
CA GLN A 143 -5.18 -4.34 -8.59
C GLN A 143 -3.99 -3.56 -8.02
N ASN A 144 -3.38 -4.02 -6.92
CA ASN A 144 -2.26 -3.36 -6.24
C ASN A 144 -2.54 -1.92 -5.77
N ILE A 145 -3.77 -1.65 -5.35
CA ILE A 145 -4.22 -0.33 -4.89
C ILE A 145 -4.12 -0.15 -3.37
N HIS A 146 -3.71 -1.18 -2.64
CA HIS A 146 -3.57 -1.16 -1.19
C HIS A 146 -2.14 -1.40 -0.73
N LEU A 147 -1.85 -0.98 0.50
CA LEU A 147 -0.56 -1.21 1.16
C LEU A 147 -0.36 -2.69 1.49
N HIS A 148 0.90 -3.09 1.53
CA HIS A 148 1.29 -4.46 1.83
C HIS A 148 2.56 -4.55 2.66
N GLN A 149 2.79 -5.71 3.26
CA GLN A 149 4.00 -6.00 4.02
C GLN A 149 4.33 -7.49 4.02
N PHE A 150 5.63 -7.78 4.16
CA PHE A 150 6.08 -9.13 4.53
C PHE A 150 6.48 -9.16 6.00
N LYS A 151 6.42 -10.36 6.60
CA LYS A 151 6.89 -10.61 7.95
C LYS A 151 7.65 -11.95 8.04
N LYS A 152 8.87 -11.89 8.56
CA LYS A 152 9.66 -13.07 8.90
C LYS A 152 10.19 -12.95 10.34
N GLY A 153 9.71 -13.78 11.25
CA GLY A 153 9.98 -13.61 12.68
C GLY A 153 9.44 -12.28 13.21
N ASP A 154 10.30 -11.46 13.79
CA ASP A 154 9.96 -10.15 14.35
C ASP A 154 10.32 -8.99 13.39
N ILE A 155 10.73 -9.29 12.16
CA ILE A 155 11.13 -8.31 11.16
C ILE A 155 9.98 -8.13 10.16
N TYR A 156 9.62 -6.88 9.89
CA TYR A 156 8.70 -6.48 8.84
C TYR A 156 9.49 -5.92 7.66
N TYR A 157 9.02 -6.20 6.46
CA TYR A 157 9.55 -5.64 5.21
C TYR A 157 8.42 -4.91 4.52
N LYS A 158 8.61 -3.61 4.26
CA LYS A 158 7.62 -2.71 3.69
C LYS A 158 8.30 -1.86 2.61
N ASN A 159 7.55 -1.33 1.68
CA ASN A 159 8.11 -0.35 0.75
C ASN A 159 8.38 1.00 1.45
N THR A 160 9.16 1.86 0.79
CA THR A 160 9.59 3.15 1.34
C THR A 160 8.40 4.02 1.77
N ALA A 161 7.31 4.03 1.00
CA ALA A 161 6.11 4.82 1.31
C ALA A 161 5.47 4.37 2.63
N CYS A 162 5.26 3.05 2.81
CA CYS A 162 4.77 2.48 4.08
C CYS A 162 5.70 2.78 5.25
N ILE A 163 7.03 2.71 5.05
CA ILE A 163 8.01 3.00 6.11
C ILE A 163 7.91 4.45 6.56
N ASN A 164 7.78 5.38 5.63
CA ASN A 164 7.66 6.80 5.94
C ASN A 164 6.36 7.07 6.72
N GLN A 165 5.25 6.52 6.27
CA GLN A 165 3.97 6.62 6.96
C GLN A 165 4.04 6.03 8.39
N ASP A 166 4.65 4.86 8.58
CA ASP A 166 4.83 4.26 9.91
C ASP A 166 5.66 5.15 10.84
N ARG A 167 6.72 5.78 10.33
CA ARG A 167 7.56 6.71 11.13
C ARG A 167 6.80 7.93 11.58
N GLU A 168 5.92 8.45 10.76
CA GLU A 168 5.07 9.59 11.08
C GLU A 168 4.01 9.24 12.12
N LEU A 169 3.30 8.12 11.91
CA LEU A 169 2.21 7.69 12.79
C LEU A 169 2.68 7.06 14.11
N MET A 170 3.83 6.39 14.10
CA MET A 170 4.36 5.65 15.26
C MET A 170 5.86 5.89 15.49
N PRO A 171 6.28 7.14 15.79
CA PRO A 171 7.71 7.50 15.88
C PRO A 171 8.48 6.75 16.99
N PHE A 172 7.78 6.17 17.96
CA PHE A 172 8.38 5.41 19.06
C PHE A 172 8.25 3.89 18.92
N SER A 173 7.82 3.41 17.77
CA SER A 173 7.73 1.97 17.51
C SER A 173 9.11 1.31 17.61
N ARG A 174 9.17 0.18 18.34
CA ARG A 174 10.38 -0.67 18.43
C ARG A 174 10.38 -1.80 17.41
N VAL A 175 9.43 -1.81 16.50
CA VAL A 175 9.34 -2.81 15.44
C VAL A 175 10.49 -2.61 14.45
N ILE A 176 11.16 -3.71 14.12
CA ILE A 176 12.22 -3.68 13.09
C ILE A 176 11.55 -3.70 11.72
N VAL A 177 11.67 -2.59 11.01
CA VAL A 177 11.16 -2.46 9.63
C VAL A 177 12.34 -2.27 8.68
N LYS A 178 12.28 -2.97 7.54
CA LYS A 178 13.28 -2.93 6.46
C LYS A 178 12.58 -2.67 5.14
N ASP A 179 13.30 -2.08 4.18
CA ASP A 179 12.77 -1.79 2.85
C ASP A 179 12.73 -3.07 1.98
N THR A 180 11.60 -3.31 1.31
CA THR A 180 11.41 -4.45 0.38
C THR A 180 12.35 -4.40 -0.82
N ASN A 181 12.79 -3.22 -1.23
CA ASN A 181 13.73 -3.03 -2.35
C ASN A 181 15.17 -3.44 -2.01
N ASP A 182 15.52 -3.52 -0.72
CA ASP A 182 16.88 -3.80 -0.27
C ASP A 182 17.15 -5.30 -0.07
N PHE A 183 16.12 -6.15 -0.13
CA PHE A 183 16.24 -7.58 0.16
C PHE A 183 15.70 -8.44 -0.98
N SER A 184 16.50 -9.44 -1.37
CA SER A 184 16.06 -10.48 -2.28
C SER A 184 15.33 -11.61 -1.54
N LEU A 185 14.52 -12.36 -2.28
CA LEU A 185 13.82 -13.54 -1.79
C LEU A 185 14.80 -14.55 -1.12
N SER A 186 15.95 -14.82 -1.74
CA SER A 186 16.95 -15.75 -1.23
C SER A 186 17.66 -15.30 0.05
N GLN A 187 17.70 -14.01 0.33
CA GLN A 187 18.24 -13.49 1.59
C GLN A 187 17.30 -13.74 2.77
N ILE A 188 16.02 -13.93 2.51
CA ILE A 188 14.98 -14.09 3.54
C ILE A 188 14.53 -15.54 3.66
N LEU A 189 14.36 -16.24 2.54
CA LEU A 189 14.00 -17.65 2.48
C LEU A 189 15.18 -18.44 1.90
N VAL A 190 15.98 -19.03 2.78
CA VAL A 190 17.31 -19.58 2.44
C VAL A 190 17.22 -21.02 1.96
N GLU A 191 16.26 -21.79 2.48
CA GLU A 191 16.17 -23.21 2.22
C GLU A 191 14.74 -23.70 1.94
N LYS A 192 14.65 -24.90 1.40
CA LYS A 192 13.34 -25.58 1.21
C LYS A 192 12.64 -25.77 2.55
N GLY A 193 11.39 -25.36 2.61
CA GLY A 193 10.54 -25.37 3.80
C GLY A 193 10.50 -24.05 4.54
N ASP A 194 11.40 -23.12 4.25
CA ASP A 194 11.35 -21.78 4.81
C ASP A 194 10.02 -21.10 4.49
N ARG A 195 9.57 -20.26 5.44
CA ARG A 195 8.27 -19.58 5.37
C ARG A 195 8.37 -18.13 5.79
N MET A 196 7.51 -17.32 5.21
CA MET A 196 7.21 -15.96 5.66
C MET A 196 5.72 -15.63 5.44
N LYS A 197 5.25 -14.57 6.07
CA LYS A 197 3.92 -14.04 5.85
C LYS A 197 3.97 -12.89 4.85
N PHE A 198 2.87 -12.73 4.13
CA PHE A 198 2.57 -11.57 3.32
C PHE A 198 1.15 -11.10 3.67
N GLU A 199 0.98 -9.84 3.91
CA GLU A 199 -0.30 -9.20 4.16
C GLU A 199 -0.50 -8.10 3.12
N TYR A 200 -1.65 -8.14 2.48
CA TYR A 200 -2.11 -7.15 1.53
C TYR A 200 -3.41 -6.55 2.04
N ASP A 201 -3.57 -5.24 1.85
CA ASP A 201 -4.68 -4.45 2.36
C ASP A 201 -4.83 -4.53 3.89
N PHE A 202 -4.34 -3.54 4.61
CA PHE A 202 -4.40 -3.53 6.08
C PHE A 202 -5.82 -3.33 6.63
N GLY A 203 -6.78 -2.88 5.79
CA GLY A 203 -8.20 -2.80 6.12
C GLY A 203 -8.86 -4.17 6.11
N ASP A 204 -8.74 -4.90 5.01
CA ASP A 204 -9.29 -6.25 4.82
C ASP A 204 -8.39 -7.35 5.40
N SER A 205 -7.10 -7.05 5.64
CA SER A 205 -6.09 -7.95 6.24
C SER A 205 -5.99 -9.30 5.53
N TRP A 206 -5.71 -9.26 4.23
CA TRP A 206 -5.49 -10.46 3.43
C TRP A 206 -4.15 -11.10 3.76
N GLU A 207 -4.12 -11.92 4.82
CA GLU A 207 -2.93 -12.64 5.27
C GLU A 207 -2.63 -13.87 4.39
N HIS A 208 -1.38 -13.97 3.92
CA HIS A 208 -0.89 -15.13 3.18
C HIS A 208 0.28 -15.78 3.90
N GLU A 209 0.40 -17.09 3.72
CA GLU A 209 1.61 -17.83 4.02
C GLU A 209 2.34 -18.18 2.72
N ILE A 210 3.60 -17.81 2.66
CA ILE A 210 4.52 -18.14 1.57
C ILE A 210 5.52 -19.15 2.09
N TRP A 211 5.76 -20.23 1.34
CA TRP A 211 6.84 -21.15 1.66
C TRP A 211 7.54 -21.72 0.43
N VAL A 212 8.82 -22.00 0.59
CA VAL A 212 9.68 -22.60 -0.43
C VAL A 212 9.42 -24.10 -0.51
N LYS A 213 8.89 -24.57 -1.62
CA LYS A 213 8.66 -25.98 -1.91
C LYS A 213 9.86 -26.68 -2.49
N GLY A 214 10.70 -25.96 -3.21
CA GLY A 214 11.90 -26.46 -3.84
C GLY A 214 12.79 -25.34 -4.34
N ILE A 215 14.06 -25.68 -4.46
CA ILE A 215 15.11 -24.80 -4.99
C ILE A 215 15.90 -25.64 -5.98
N ARG A 216 16.21 -25.08 -7.16
CA ARG A 216 17.13 -25.71 -8.13
C ARG A 216 18.01 -24.67 -8.81
N GLU A 217 19.14 -25.11 -9.33
CA GLU A 217 19.92 -24.29 -10.24
C GLU A 217 19.24 -24.23 -11.62
N TYR A 218 19.39 -23.11 -12.32
CA TYR A 218 19.04 -23.04 -13.73
C TYR A 218 20.02 -23.87 -14.55
N ALA A 219 19.51 -24.60 -15.53
CA ALA A 219 20.37 -25.34 -16.45
C ALA A 219 21.18 -24.37 -17.33
N SER A 220 22.29 -24.85 -17.89
CA SER A 220 23.11 -24.02 -18.80
C SER A 220 22.28 -23.56 -20.02
N GLY A 221 22.17 -22.24 -20.20
CA GLY A 221 21.36 -21.63 -21.27
C GLY A 221 19.88 -21.43 -20.90
N GLU A 222 19.44 -21.83 -19.70
CA GLU A 222 18.10 -21.52 -19.21
C GLU A 222 18.06 -20.08 -18.69
N THR A 223 17.09 -19.30 -19.16
CA THR A 223 16.87 -17.92 -18.71
C THR A 223 15.98 -17.93 -17.46
N PRO A 224 16.36 -17.20 -16.40
CA PRO A 224 15.47 -16.97 -15.27
C PRO A 224 14.16 -16.32 -15.69
N ASP A 225 13.05 -16.88 -15.28
CA ASP A 225 11.72 -16.41 -15.62
C ASP A 225 10.72 -16.65 -14.47
N VAL A 226 9.57 -15.98 -14.54
CA VAL A 226 8.46 -16.14 -13.61
C VAL A 226 7.40 -17.01 -14.25
N ILE A 227 7.07 -18.14 -13.60
CA ILE A 227 6.13 -19.11 -14.15
C ILE A 227 5.03 -19.39 -13.13
N ALA A 228 3.78 -19.13 -13.51
CA ALA A 228 2.61 -19.60 -12.79
C ALA A 228 2.44 -21.12 -13.04
N VAL A 229 2.69 -21.95 -12.02
CA VAL A 229 2.70 -23.41 -12.15
C VAL A 229 1.29 -23.97 -12.04
N LYS A 230 0.56 -23.56 -11.01
CA LYS A 230 -0.83 -23.97 -10.73
C LYS A 230 -1.41 -23.16 -9.57
N GLY A 231 -2.74 -23.25 -9.43
CA GLY A 231 -3.46 -22.60 -8.36
C GLY A 231 -4.78 -23.31 -8.06
N LYS A 232 -5.44 -22.86 -7.01
CA LYS A 232 -6.78 -23.29 -6.63
C LYS A 232 -7.55 -22.15 -6.00
N GLY A 233 -8.83 -22.07 -6.32
CA GLY A 233 -9.78 -21.09 -5.80
C GLY A 233 -9.68 -19.74 -6.49
N ALA A 234 -10.83 -19.11 -6.72
CA ALA A 234 -10.89 -17.69 -7.06
C ALA A 234 -10.55 -16.87 -5.82
N CYS A 235 -9.84 -15.79 -6.00
CA CYS A 235 -9.56 -14.87 -4.91
C CYS A 235 -10.78 -14.01 -4.58
N PRO A 236 -10.89 -13.52 -3.33
CA PRO A 236 -11.91 -12.55 -2.97
C PRO A 236 -11.82 -11.30 -3.85
N PRO A 237 -12.93 -10.61 -4.11
CA PRO A 237 -12.87 -9.26 -4.69
C PRO A 237 -12.13 -8.29 -3.78
N GLU A 238 -11.54 -7.25 -4.35
CA GLU A 238 -11.03 -6.09 -3.60
C GLU A 238 -12.14 -5.49 -2.73
N ASP A 239 -11.78 -4.92 -1.58
CA ASP A 239 -12.66 -4.15 -0.70
C ASP A 239 -13.94 -4.87 -0.26
N CYS A 240 -13.92 -6.19 -0.21
CA CYS A 240 -15.12 -6.95 0.17
C CYS A 240 -15.32 -7.11 1.68
N GLY A 241 -14.48 -6.50 2.53
CA GLY A 241 -14.57 -6.55 3.99
C GLY A 241 -13.83 -7.75 4.60
N GLY A 242 -12.71 -8.13 3.99
CA GLY A 242 -11.84 -9.19 4.47
C GLY A 242 -12.49 -10.58 4.43
N ILE A 243 -11.97 -11.49 5.25
CA ILE A 243 -12.46 -12.87 5.29
C ILE A 243 -13.95 -12.95 5.63
N TRP A 244 -14.44 -12.09 6.50
CA TRP A 244 -15.86 -12.07 6.90
C TRP A 244 -16.77 -11.64 5.76
N GLY A 245 -16.42 -10.55 5.06
CA GLY A 245 -17.18 -10.10 3.90
C GLY A 245 -17.14 -11.13 2.75
N TYR A 246 -16.00 -11.80 2.56
CA TYR A 246 -15.90 -12.89 1.59
C TYR A 246 -16.78 -14.09 1.95
N GLU A 247 -16.86 -14.48 3.23
CA GLU A 247 -17.78 -15.52 3.67
C GLU A 247 -19.25 -15.16 3.40
N ASP A 248 -19.62 -13.89 3.57
CA ASP A 248 -20.97 -13.42 3.28
C ASP A 248 -21.31 -13.46 1.79
N LEU A 249 -20.32 -13.17 0.91
CA LEU A 249 -20.50 -13.28 -0.54
C LEU A 249 -20.68 -14.73 -1.03
N LEU A 250 -20.22 -15.72 -0.27
CA LEU A 250 -20.33 -17.14 -0.63
C LEU A 250 -21.63 -17.80 -0.16
N ARG A 251 -22.47 -17.12 0.63
CA ARG A 251 -23.77 -17.59 1.14
C ARG A 251 -24.89 -17.34 0.15
#